data_977b920f3747b1c8678107da9b57071c
#
_entry.id   977b920f3747b1c8678107da9b57071c
#
_cell.length_a   1.000
_cell.length_b   1.000
_cell.length_c   1.000
_cell.angle_alpha   90.00
_cell.angle_beta   90.00
_cell.angle_gamma   90.00
#
_symmetry.space_group_name_H-M   'P 1'
#
loop_
_entity.id
_entity.type
_entity.pdbx_description
1 polymer ?
#
loop_
_entity_poly.entity_id
_entity_poly.type
_entity_poly.pdbx_seq_one_letter_code
_entity_poly.pdbx_strand_id
1 'polypeptide(L)'
;MMQTIKVLFLDRDGTINQDTGSYISSKEQLLLIDRADEAIALAKHAGFQIVVVTNQAGIARGIATIEQVEEVNCYLNELLAKKNAGFDRCYYCPFHPEYPHPEYDRFADFRKPATGMVELAIGEFLAEGFVVDRKASFFVGDKTLDVECGTRAGLRPVLVRTGHNEEELCVQRNIIPEFVADDLYQAVTQYILVASSS
;
A
#
# COMPACT_ATOMS: atom_id res chain seq x y z
N MET A 1 -4.37 -21.66 -19.80
CA MET A 1 -4.24 -20.22 -20.16
C MET A 1 -4.04 -19.48 -18.84
N MET A 2 -3.09 -18.52 -18.78
CA MET A 2 -2.92 -17.67 -17.59
C MET A 2 -4.13 -16.75 -17.46
N GLN A 3 -4.60 -16.58 -16.24
CA GLN A 3 -5.72 -15.68 -15.94
C GLN A 3 -5.18 -14.27 -15.69
N THR A 4 -5.76 -13.25 -16.34
CA THR A 4 -5.43 -11.85 -16.07
C THR A 4 -6.19 -11.37 -14.84
N ILE A 5 -5.49 -10.70 -13.92
CA ILE A 5 -6.03 -10.13 -12.70
C ILE A 5 -5.68 -8.64 -12.60
N LYS A 6 -6.48 -7.90 -11.85
CA LYS A 6 -6.21 -6.52 -11.45
C LYS A 6 -5.93 -6.46 -9.95
N VAL A 7 -4.97 -5.60 -9.57
CA VAL A 7 -4.48 -5.50 -8.20
C VAL A 7 -4.65 -4.07 -7.70
N LEU A 8 -5.11 -3.92 -6.47
CA LEU A 8 -5.09 -2.67 -5.73
C LEU A 8 -3.97 -2.75 -4.70
N PHE A 9 -2.86 -2.07 -4.99
CA PHE A 9 -1.75 -1.90 -4.06
C PHE A 9 -2.07 -0.74 -3.12
N LEU A 10 -1.88 -0.95 -1.83
CA LEU A 10 -2.20 0.03 -0.78
C LEU A 10 -0.98 0.25 0.12
N ASP A 11 -0.62 1.51 0.38
CA ASP A 11 0.16 1.78 1.59
C ASP A 11 -0.68 1.46 2.82
N ARG A 12 -0.04 1.28 3.95
CA ARG A 12 -0.68 0.95 5.22
C ARG A 12 -0.98 2.21 6.04
N ASP A 13 0.08 2.84 6.54
CA ASP A 13 0.00 3.96 7.47
C ASP A 13 -0.36 5.25 6.73
N GLY A 14 -1.45 5.91 7.12
CA GLY A 14 -2.00 7.07 6.43
C GLY A 14 -2.96 6.74 5.27
N THR A 15 -3.13 5.45 4.93
CA THR A 15 -4.01 5.00 3.84
C THR A 15 -5.09 4.04 4.33
N ILE A 16 -4.71 2.96 5.03
CA ILE A 16 -5.66 2.00 5.63
C ILE A 16 -5.89 2.34 7.09
N ASN A 17 -4.82 2.60 7.82
CA ASN A 17 -4.87 3.02 9.23
C ASN A 17 -4.25 4.41 9.41
N GLN A 18 -4.61 5.06 10.51
CA GLN A 18 -4.10 6.38 10.84
C GLN A 18 -2.57 6.35 10.99
N ASP A 19 -1.90 7.35 10.40
CA ASP A 19 -0.49 7.64 10.71
C ASP A 19 -0.48 8.60 11.91
N THR A 20 -0.04 8.09 13.06
CA THR A 20 0.00 8.87 14.31
C THR A 20 1.27 9.70 14.47
N GLY A 21 2.12 9.74 13.43
CA GLY A 21 3.45 10.38 13.49
C GLY A 21 4.47 9.56 14.30
N SER A 22 4.10 8.36 14.76
CA SER A 22 4.95 7.41 15.45
C SER A 22 4.82 6.02 14.81
N TYR A 23 5.86 5.18 14.97
CA TYR A 23 5.79 3.82 14.44
C TYR A 23 4.80 2.98 15.25
N ILE A 24 3.90 2.29 14.55
CA ILE A 24 2.94 1.35 15.14
C ILE A 24 3.68 0.03 15.42
N SER A 25 3.86 -0.27 16.69
CA SER A 25 4.57 -1.47 17.18
C SER A 25 3.67 -2.42 17.97
N SER A 26 2.41 -2.06 18.19
CA SER A 26 1.42 -2.93 18.82
C SER A 26 0.02 -2.74 18.23
N LYS A 27 -0.82 -3.74 18.39
CA LYS A 27 -2.22 -3.74 17.89
C LYS A 27 -3.09 -2.68 18.54
N GLU A 28 -2.79 -2.29 19.78
CA GLU A 28 -3.52 -1.25 20.52
C GLU A 28 -3.36 0.14 19.91
N GLN A 29 -2.26 0.36 19.16
CA GLN A 29 -1.97 1.61 18.46
C GLN A 29 -2.63 1.69 17.08
N LEU A 30 -3.13 0.55 16.57
CA LEU A 30 -3.71 0.47 15.24
C LEU A 30 -5.14 1.02 15.25
N LEU A 31 -5.37 2.11 14.55
CA LEU A 31 -6.69 2.73 14.37
C LEU A 31 -6.99 2.82 12.87
N LEU A 32 -8.05 2.19 12.40
CA LEU A 32 -8.45 2.30 10.99
C LEU A 32 -8.84 3.73 10.65
N ILE A 33 -8.55 4.14 9.42
CA ILE A 33 -9.15 5.31 8.81
C ILE A 33 -10.64 5.01 8.55
N ASP A 34 -11.48 6.02 8.74
CA ASP A 34 -12.91 5.86 8.56
C ASP A 34 -13.24 5.28 7.19
N ARG A 35 -14.10 4.26 7.17
CA ARG A 35 -14.56 3.54 5.97
C ARG A 35 -13.47 2.88 5.12
N ALA A 36 -12.24 2.74 5.60
CA ALA A 36 -11.18 2.05 4.86
C ALA A 36 -11.53 0.58 4.59
N ASP A 37 -12.16 -0.08 5.55
CA ASP A 37 -12.67 -1.45 5.41
C ASP A 37 -13.78 -1.55 4.35
N GLU A 38 -14.72 -0.60 4.31
CA GLU A 38 -15.76 -0.54 3.27
C GLU A 38 -15.14 -0.38 1.87
N ALA A 39 -14.16 0.52 1.74
CA ALA A 39 -13.45 0.74 0.48
C ALA A 39 -12.79 -0.52 -0.05
N ILE A 40 -12.04 -1.22 0.82
CA ILE A 40 -11.35 -2.46 0.45
C ILE A 40 -12.36 -3.56 0.09
N ALA A 41 -13.46 -3.70 0.85
CA ALA A 41 -14.51 -4.66 0.55
C ALA A 41 -15.14 -4.41 -0.83
N LEU A 42 -15.40 -3.14 -1.19
CA LEU A 42 -15.92 -2.76 -2.50
C LEU A 42 -14.92 -3.09 -3.62
N ALA A 43 -13.64 -2.82 -3.44
CA ALA A 43 -12.61 -3.16 -4.41
C ALA A 43 -12.51 -4.69 -4.62
N LYS A 44 -12.55 -5.48 -3.53
CA LYS A 44 -12.57 -6.94 -3.62
C LYS A 44 -13.80 -7.45 -4.35
N HIS A 45 -14.99 -6.90 -4.05
CA HIS A 45 -16.23 -7.25 -4.77
C HIS A 45 -16.14 -6.96 -6.26
N ALA A 46 -15.42 -5.91 -6.65
CA ALA A 46 -15.14 -5.57 -8.05
C ALA A 46 -14.03 -6.42 -8.70
N GLY A 47 -13.49 -7.41 -7.99
CA GLY A 47 -12.53 -8.39 -8.50
C GLY A 47 -11.06 -7.95 -8.39
N PHE A 48 -10.73 -6.94 -7.58
CA PHE A 48 -9.34 -6.63 -7.28
C PHE A 48 -8.75 -7.60 -6.26
N GLN A 49 -7.50 -8.02 -6.50
CA GLN A 49 -6.64 -8.55 -5.45
C GLN A 49 -6.10 -7.39 -4.63
N ILE A 50 -6.02 -7.52 -3.32
CA ILE A 50 -5.57 -6.46 -2.40
C ILE A 50 -4.17 -6.79 -1.90
N VAL A 51 -3.23 -5.89 -2.14
CA VAL A 51 -1.83 -6.06 -1.72
C VAL A 51 -1.40 -4.84 -0.91
N VAL A 52 -0.97 -5.06 0.33
CA VAL A 52 -0.39 -4.02 1.18
C VAL A 52 1.10 -3.92 0.93
N VAL A 53 1.61 -2.69 0.75
CA VAL A 53 3.03 -2.40 0.47
C VAL A 53 3.47 -1.23 1.32
N THR A 54 4.22 -1.48 2.41
CA THR A 54 4.50 -0.47 3.42
C THR A 54 5.99 -0.34 3.79
N ASN A 55 6.47 0.90 3.99
CA ASN A 55 7.81 1.15 4.52
C ASN A 55 7.77 1.13 6.05
N GLN A 56 8.47 0.19 6.68
CA GLN A 56 8.51 0.02 8.13
C GLN A 56 9.91 0.31 8.70
N ALA A 57 10.36 1.54 8.50
CA ALA A 57 11.67 2.01 8.92
C ALA A 57 11.92 1.98 10.44
N GLY A 58 10.87 1.84 11.23
CA GLY A 58 10.96 1.63 12.69
C GLY A 58 11.80 0.44 13.07
N ILE A 59 11.89 -0.58 12.19
CA ILE A 59 12.73 -1.77 12.39
C ILE A 59 14.21 -1.38 12.34
N ALA A 60 14.66 -0.72 11.26
CA ALA A 60 16.06 -0.27 11.14
C ALA A 60 16.44 0.72 12.26
N ARG A 61 15.49 1.50 12.76
CA ARG A 61 15.69 2.45 13.87
C ARG A 61 15.69 1.80 15.25
N GLY A 62 15.40 0.50 15.36
CA GLY A 62 15.29 -0.22 16.64
C GLY A 62 14.08 0.20 17.49
N ILE A 63 13.06 0.80 16.88
CA ILE A 63 11.82 1.25 17.55
C ILE A 63 10.78 0.13 17.57
N ALA A 64 10.79 -0.73 16.56
CA ALA A 64 9.94 -1.91 16.46
C ALA A 64 10.78 -3.13 16.05
N THR A 65 10.35 -4.32 16.44
CA THR A 65 10.92 -5.57 15.92
C THR A 65 10.17 -6.06 14.69
N ILE A 66 10.74 -7.00 13.96
CA ILE A 66 10.07 -7.67 12.84
C ILE A 66 8.78 -8.33 13.33
N GLU A 67 8.85 -9.07 14.44
CA GLU A 67 7.73 -9.79 15.01
C GLU A 67 6.57 -8.85 15.39
N GLN A 68 6.88 -7.68 15.94
CA GLN A 68 5.87 -6.66 16.26
C GLN A 68 5.17 -6.13 14.99
N VAL A 69 5.94 -5.85 13.94
CA VAL A 69 5.36 -5.39 12.66
C VAL A 69 4.50 -6.48 12.02
N GLU A 70 4.93 -7.74 12.07
CA GLU A 70 4.16 -8.88 11.57
C GLU A 70 2.89 -9.10 12.39
N GLU A 71 2.95 -9.00 13.73
CA GLU A 71 1.77 -9.08 14.59
C GLU A 71 0.75 -7.99 14.26
N VAL A 72 1.21 -6.75 14.07
CA VAL A 72 0.35 -5.62 13.68
C VAL A 72 -0.31 -5.87 12.32
N ASN A 73 0.46 -6.35 11.33
CA ASN A 73 -0.07 -6.64 10.00
C ASN A 73 -1.08 -7.80 10.02
N CYS A 74 -0.81 -8.86 10.78
CA CYS A 74 -1.75 -9.97 10.98
C CYS A 74 -3.06 -9.47 11.62
N TYR A 75 -2.95 -8.67 12.68
CA TYR A 75 -4.11 -8.10 13.37
C TYR A 75 -4.93 -7.18 12.46
N LEU A 76 -4.26 -6.33 11.66
CA LEU A 76 -4.94 -5.51 10.66
C LEU A 76 -5.74 -6.38 9.68
N ASN A 77 -5.13 -7.45 9.16
CA ASN A 77 -5.82 -8.35 8.24
C ASN A 77 -7.02 -9.05 8.89
N GLU A 78 -6.90 -9.47 10.15
CA GLU A 78 -8.01 -10.06 10.92
C GLU A 78 -9.18 -9.08 11.11
N LEU A 79 -8.88 -7.80 11.40
CA LEU A 79 -9.90 -6.76 11.52
C LEU A 79 -10.64 -6.55 10.20
N LEU A 80 -9.90 -6.39 9.11
CA LEU A 80 -10.44 -6.19 7.77
C LEU A 80 -11.22 -7.41 7.28
N ALA A 81 -10.73 -8.63 7.55
CA ALA A 81 -11.40 -9.89 7.14
C ALA A 81 -12.80 -10.04 7.74
N LYS A 82 -13.04 -9.54 8.96
CA LYS A 82 -14.38 -9.53 9.60
C LYS A 82 -15.42 -8.74 8.79
N LYS A 83 -14.94 -7.86 7.88
CA LYS A 83 -15.75 -7.02 7.00
C LYS A 83 -15.62 -7.41 5.52
N ASN A 84 -15.10 -8.61 5.21
CA ASN A 84 -14.77 -9.07 3.87
C ASN A 84 -13.76 -8.15 3.13
N ALA A 85 -12.93 -7.45 3.88
CA ALA A 85 -11.92 -6.50 3.41
C ALA A 85 -10.48 -7.00 3.62
N GLY A 86 -10.28 -8.26 4.00
CA GLY A 86 -8.93 -8.81 4.21
C GLY A 86 -8.06 -8.69 2.96
N PHE A 87 -6.79 -8.32 3.12
CA PHE A 87 -5.84 -8.27 2.03
C PHE A 87 -5.30 -9.67 1.70
N ASP A 88 -4.90 -9.85 0.45
CA ASP A 88 -4.43 -11.13 -0.08
C ASP A 88 -2.93 -11.32 0.17
N ARG A 89 -2.17 -10.21 0.20
CA ARG A 89 -0.72 -10.20 0.47
C ARG A 89 -0.32 -8.92 1.21
N CYS A 90 0.79 -9.01 1.96
CA CYS A 90 1.38 -7.86 2.65
C CYS A 90 2.91 -7.93 2.58
N TYR A 91 3.52 -6.84 2.12
CA TYR A 91 4.97 -6.69 2.06
C TYR A 91 5.38 -5.44 2.82
N TYR A 92 6.50 -5.55 3.54
CA TYR A 92 7.06 -4.42 4.26
C TYR A 92 8.57 -4.32 4.03
N CYS A 93 9.07 -3.08 4.04
CA CYS A 93 10.49 -2.80 3.93
C CYS A 93 11.05 -2.32 5.27
N PRO A 94 11.94 -3.08 5.93
CA PRO A 94 12.58 -2.69 7.18
C PRO A 94 13.72 -1.68 6.97
N PHE A 95 14.25 -1.53 5.75
CA PHE A 95 15.41 -0.71 5.43
C PHE A 95 15.17 0.79 5.58
N HIS A 96 16.20 1.52 6.05
CA HIS A 96 16.26 2.98 6.01
C HIS A 96 17.70 3.45 5.72
N PRO A 97 17.93 4.36 4.74
CA PRO A 97 19.29 4.74 4.31
C PRO A 97 20.11 5.42 5.39
N GLU A 98 19.49 6.13 6.34
CA GLU A 98 20.17 6.80 7.45
C GLU A 98 20.44 5.89 8.64
N TYR A 99 19.90 4.67 8.63
CA TYR A 99 20.06 3.66 9.71
C TYR A 99 20.53 2.36 9.09
N PRO A 100 21.81 2.29 8.60
CA PRO A 100 22.34 1.10 7.96
C PRO A 100 22.36 -0.06 8.93
N HIS A 101 21.90 -1.22 8.46
CA HIS A 101 21.88 -2.45 9.24
C HIS A 101 22.20 -3.64 8.34
N PRO A 102 23.23 -4.47 8.66
CA PRO A 102 23.70 -5.53 7.76
C PRO A 102 22.60 -6.49 7.27
N GLU A 103 21.59 -6.73 8.09
CA GLU A 103 20.48 -7.62 7.72
C GLU A 103 19.44 -6.95 6.84
N TYR A 104 19.28 -5.59 6.92
CA TYR A 104 18.21 -4.86 6.24
C TYR A 104 18.67 -4.12 5.00
N ASP A 105 19.99 -3.88 4.84
CA ASP A 105 20.54 -3.16 3.67
C ASP A 105 20.23 -3.88 2.34
N ARG A 106 20.09 -5.21 2.37
CA ARG A 106 19.65 -6.02 1.22
C ARG A 106 18.24 -5.68 0.72
N PHE A 107 17.43 -4.98 1.50
CA PHE A 107 16.08 -4.56 1.15
C PHE A 107 16.00 -3.12 0.63
N ALA A 108 17.13 -2.50 0.25
CA ALA A 108 17.16 -1.12 -0.26
C ALA A 108 16.22 -0.94 -1.47
N ASP A 109 16.20 -1.91 -2.40
CA ASP A 109 15.34 -1.88 -3.58
C ASP A 109 13.85 -2.14 -3.27
N PHE A 110 13.53 -2.53 -2.04
CA PHE A 110 12.15 -2.69 -1.56
C PHE A 110 11.57 -1.40 -1.02
N ARG A 111 12.43 -0.45 -0.57
CA ARG A 111 11.94 0.79 0.02
C ARG A 111 11.32 1.70 -1.03
N LYS A 112 10.01 1.99 -0.90
CA LYS A 112 9.34 2.99 -1.72
C LYS A 112 10.13 4.33 -1.68
N PRO A 113 10.38 4.99 -2.81
CA PRO A 113 9.71 4.83 -4.11
C PRO A 113 10.34 3.77 -5.04
N ALA A 114 11.22 2.89 -4.58
CA ALA A 114 11.62 1.72 -5.35
C ALA A 114 10.47 0.69 -5.41
N THR A 115 10.47 -0.13 -6.47
CA THR A 115 9.34 -0.99 -6.82
C THR A 115 9.47 -2.44 -6.34
N GLY A 116 10.54 -2.78 -5.61
CA GLY A 116 10.88 -4.16 -5.28
C GLY A 116 9.76 -4.96 -4.61
N MET A 117 8.98 -4.36 -3.69
CA MET A 117 7.84 -5.03 -3.07
C MET A 117 6.69 -5.28 -4.08
N VAL A 118 6.44 -4.33 -4.98
CA VAL A 118 5.42 -4.47 -6.05
C VAL A 118 5.85 -5.56 -7.03
N GLU A 119 7.11 -5.56 -7.46
CA GLU A 119 7.63 -6.55 -8.40
C GLU A 119 7.65 -7.97 -7.79
N LEU A 120 7.94 -8.08 -6.49
CA LEU A 120 7.85 -9.35 -5.77
C LEU A 120 6.41 -9.88 -5.79
N ALA A 121 5.42 -9.05 -5.44
CA ALA A 121 4.02 -9.44 -5.47
C ALA A 121 3.57 -9.90 -6.87
N ILE A 122 3.96 -9.14 -7.92
CA ILE A 122 3.64 -9.48 -9.31
C ILE A 122 4.30 -10.79 -9.73
N GLY A 123 5.56 -11.01 -9.32
CA GLY A 123 6.30 -12.25 -9.60
C GLY A 123 5.65 -13.48 -8.94
N GLU A 124 5.16 -13.34 -7.73
CA GLU A 124 4.44 -14.41 -7.02
C GLU A 124 3.09 -14.72 -7.66
N PHE A 125 2.32 -13.70 -8.08
CA PHE A 125 1.10 -13.92 -8.85
C PHE A 125 1.38 -14.66 -10.17
N LEU A 126 2.46 -14.28 -10.85
CA LEU A 126 2.86 -14.95 -12.09
C LEU A 126 3.22 -16.43 -11.84
N ALA A 127 3.93 -16.73 -10.75
CA ALA A 127 4.27 -18.11 -10.36
C ALA A 127 3.04 -18.96 -10.04
N GLU A 128 1.96 -18.33 -9.58
CA GLU A 128 0.65 -18.97 -9.32
C GLU A 128 -0.23 -19.07 -10.58
N GLY A 129 0.24 -18.60 -11.75
CA GLY A 129 -0.49 -18.69 -13.03
C GLY A 129 -1.36 -17.47 -13.33
N PHE A 130 -1.17 -16.35 -12.62
CA PHE A 130 -1.88 -15.09 -12.85
C PHE A 130 -0.97 -14.06 -13.51
N VAL A 131 -1.52 -13.28 -14.42
CA VAL A 131 -0.85 -12.13 -15.03
C VAL A 131 -1.51 -10.84 -14.51
N VAL A 132 -0.74 -10.00 -13.84
CA VAL A 132 -1.23 -8.70 -13.36
C VAL A 132 -1.34 -7.72 -14.52
N ASP A 133 -2.53 -7.21 -14.78
CA ASP A 133 -2.74 -6.07 -15.69
C ASP A 133 -2.37 -4.78 -14.97
N ARG A 134 -1.15 -4.29 -15.22
CA ARG A 134 -0.65 -3.06 -14.58
C ARG A 134 -1.48 -1.83 -14.94
N LYS A 135 -2.07 -1.79 -16.15
CA LYS A 135 -2.89 -0.66 -16.61
C LYS A 135 -4.28 -0.63 -15.99
N ALA A 136 -4.78 -1.79 -15.55
CA ALA A 136 -6.01 -1.92 -14.78
C ALA A 136 -5.78 -1.97 -13.26
N SER A 137 -4.52 -1.84 -12.81
CA SER A 137 -4.13 -1.92 -11.40
C SER A 137 -3.71 -0.55 -10.88
N PHE A 138 -3.93 -0.33 -9.58
CA PHE A 138 -3.70 0.96 -8.94
C PHE A 138 -2.72 0.84 -7.77
N PHE A 139 -2.04 1.95 -7.47
CA PHE A 139 -1.31 2.15 -6.22
C PHE A 139 -1.89 3.34 -5.48
N VAL A 140 -2.37 3.14 -4.26
CA VAL A 140 -2.95 4.20 -3.41
C VAL A 140 -2.06 4.40 -2.19
N GLY A 141 -1.70 5.63 -1.91
CA GLY A 141 -0.93 6.03 -0.73
C GLY A 141 -1.09 7.50 -0.40
N ASP A 142 -0.58 7.92 0.75
CA ASP A 142 -0.70 9.30 1.28
C ASP A 142 0.55 10.16 1.01
N LYS A 143 1.61 9.56 0.43
CA LYS A 143 2.92 10.21 0.23
C LYS A 143 3.34 10.26 -1.24
N THR A 144 4.17 11.24 -1.57
CA THR A 144 4.81 11.35 -2.89
C THR A 144 5.53 10.08 -3.30
N LEU A 145 6.17 9.40 -2.35
CA LEU A 145 6.90 8.17 -2.62
C LEU A 145 5.99 6.99 -3.05
N ASP A 146 4.71 7.01 -2.68
CA ASP A 146 3.72 6.02 -3.10
C ASP A 146 3.31 6.27 -4.55
N VAL A 147 3.06 7.55 -4.88
CA VAL A 147 2.76 7.98 -6.25
C VAL A 147 3.91 7.65 -7.19
N GLU A 148 5.16 7.95 -6.78
CA GLU A 148 6.36 7.59 -7.56
C GLU A 148 6.51 6.07 -7.71
N CYS A 149 6.31 5.30 -6.64
CA CYS A 149 6.40 3.84 -6.67
C CYS A 149 5.37 3.27 -7.67
N GLY A 150 4.12 3.69 -7.59
CA GLY A 150 3.06 3.30 -8.51
C GLY A 150 3.41 3.64 -9.95
N THR A 151 3.85 4.88 -10.22
CA THR A 151 4.26 5.33 -11.55
C THR A 151 5.41 4.48 -12.12
N ARG A 152 6.48 4.27 -11.33
CA ARG A 152 7.65 3.48 -11.73
C ARG A 152 7.31 2.01 -12.00
N ALA A 153 6.36 1.46 -11.25
CA ALA A 153 5.84 0.11 -11.45
C ALA A 153 4.88 0.00 -12.64
N GLY A 154 4.55 1.10 -13.33
CA GLY A 154 3.60 1.13 -14.45
C GLY A 154 2.14 0.93 -14.02
N LEU A 155 1.85 1.15 -12.73
CA LEU A 155 0.52 1.17 -12.14
C LEU A 155 -0.10 2.57 -12.24
N ARG A 156 -1.38 2.68 -11.92
CA ARG A 156 -2.12 3.94 -11.87
C ARG A 156 -2.04 4.54 -10.46
N PRO A 157 -1.27 5.63 -10.25
CA PRO A 157 -1.04 6.16 -8.91
C PRO A 157 -2.21 7.06 -8.45
N VAL A 158 -2.64 6.85 -7.21
CA VAL A 158 -3.67 7.65 -6.55
C VAL A 158 -3.13 8.15 -5.22
N LEU A 159 -3.27 9.45 -4.97
CA LEU A 159 -2.90 10.06 -3.68
C LEU A 159 -4.14 10.23 -2.81
N VAL A 160 -4.03 9.90 -1.53
CA VAL A 160 -5.05 10.23 -0.53
C VAL A 160 -4.54 11.32 0.41
N ARG A 161 -5.45 12.21 0.87
CA ARG A 161 -5.11 13.31 1.79
C ARG A 161 -5.04 12.90 3.25
N THR A 162 -5.48 11.69 3.59
CA THR A 162 -5.26 11.10 4.90
C THR A 162 -3.76 10.96 5.18
N GLY A 163 -3.35 10.86 6.43
CA GLY A 163 -1.93 10.80 6.78
C GLY A 163 -1.20 12.14 6.56
N HIS A 164 -0.21 12.18 5.68
CA HIS A 164 0.67 13.34 5.52
C HIS A 164 0.15 14.44 4.59
N ASN A 165 -0.87 14.16 3.77
CA ASN A 165 -1.42 15.11 2.79
C ASN A 165 -0.33 15.80 1.93
N GLU A 166 0.45 15.01 1.20
CA GLU A 166 1.58 15.51 0.39
C GLU A 166 1.16 16.04 -1.00
N GLU A 167 -0.08 16.51 -1.20
CA GLU A 167 -0.56 17.02 -2.48
C GLU A 167 0.28 18.21 -2.98
N GLU A 168 0.56 19.17 -2.10
CA GLU A 168 1.42 20.32 -2.45
C GLU A 168 2.85 19.89 -2.79
N LEU A 169 3.37 18.89 -2.09
CA LEU A 169 4.70 18.33 -2.35
C LEU A 169 4.75 17.60 -3.70
N CYS A 170 3.67 16.92 -4.09
CA CYS A 170 3.51 16.34 -5.42
C CYS A 170 3.66 17.43 -6.51
N VAL A 171 2.96 18.55 -6.35
CA VAL A 171 3.05 19.69 -7.29
C VAL A 171 4.47 20.23 -7.34
N GLN A 172 5.10 20.50 -6.18
CA GLN A 172 6.45 21.05 -6.11
C GLN A 172 7.51 20.15 -6.77
N ARG A 173 7.34 18.84 -6.68
CA ARG A 173 8.28 17.84 -7.22
C ARG A 173 7.91 17.35 -8.62
N ASN A 174 6.83 17.89 -9.21
CA ASN A 174 6.29 17.43 -10.50
C ASN A 174 5.99 15.92 -10.51
N ILE A 175 5.46 15.41 -9.40
CA ILE A 175 4.96 14.05 -9.24
C ILE A 175 3.45 14.11 -9.47
N ILE A 176 2.94 13.37 -10.45
CA ILE A 176 1.56 13.52 -10.92
C ILE A 176 0.76 12.25 -10.60
N PRO A 177 -0.07 12.25 -9.54
CA PRO A 177 -1.07 11.20 -9.35
C PRO A 177 -2.15 11.29 -10.43
N GLU A 178 -2.74 10.17 -10.83
CA GLU A 178 -3.89 10.19 -11.75
C GLU A 178 -5.16 10.75 -11.08
N PHE A 179 -5.26 10.60 -9.77
CA PHE A 179 -6.36 11.12 -8.97
C PHE A 179 -5.89 11.48 -7.56
N VAL A 180 -6.51 12.49 -6.96
CA VAL A 180 -6.34 12.87 -5.56
C VAL A 180 -7.68 12.76 -4.86
N ALA A 181 -7.74 12.01 -3.76
CA ALA A 181 -8.94 11.78 -2.98
C ALA A 181 -8.75 12.23 -1.53
N ASP A 182 -9.84 12.50 -0.82
CA ASP A 182 -9.77 12.86 0.59
C ASP A 182 -9.36 11.64 1.45
N ASP A 183 -9.83 10.44 1.06
CA ASP A 183 -9.55 9.17 1.75
C ASP A 183 -9.61 7.98 0.77
N LEU A 184 -9.33 6.79 1.28
CA LEU A 184 -9.37 5.56 0.50
C LEU A 184 -10.79 5.24 -0.02
N TYR A 185 -11.83 5.57 0.74
CA TYR A 185 -13.21 5.32 0.33
C TYR A 185 -13.58 6.17 -0.90
N GLN A 186 -13.22 7.45 -0.88
CA GLN A 186 -13.43 8.34 -2.03
C GLN A 186 -12.59 7.86 -3.24
N ALA A 187 -11.31 7.49 -3.02
CA ALA A 187 -10.45 6.97 -4.09
C ALA A 187 -11.08 5.77 -4.79
N VAL A 188 -11.60 4.81 -4.02
CA VAL A 188 -12.22 3.60 -4.56
C VAL A 188 -13.53 3.92 -5.28
N THR A 189 -14.44 4.65 -4.64
CA THR A 189 -15.82 4.84 -5.15
C THR A 189 -15.90 5.83 -6.29
N GLN A 190 -15.09 6.90 -6.28
CA GLN A 190 -15.19 7.97 -7.28
C GLN A 190 -14.24 7.79 -8.45
N TYR A 191 -13.17 7.02 -8.28
CA TYR A 191 -12.17 6.86 -9.33
C TYR A 191 -11.90 5.41 -9.72
N ILE A 192 -11.45 4.55 -8.79
CA ILE A 192 -10.94 3.22 -9.13
C ILE A 192 -12.04 2.34 -9.74
N LEU A 193 -13.22 2.29 -9.13
CA LEU A 193 -14.34 1.50 -9.64
C LEU A 193 -14.88 2.05 -10.97
N VAL A 194 -14.96 3.37 -11.12
CA VAL A 194 -15.40 4.03 -12.35
C VAL A 194 -14.46 3.73 -13.50
N ALA A 195 -13.15 3.92 -13.27
CA ALA A 195 -12.11 3.70 -14.26
C ALA A 195 -11.90 2.22 -14.62
N SER A 196 -12.40 1.29 -13.78
CA SER A 196 -12.32 -0.16 -14.02
C SER A 196 -13.53 -0.73 -14.76
N SER A 197 -14.58 0.06 -14.95
CA SER A 197 -15.82 -0.32 -15.62
C SER A 197 -15.85 0.12 -17.08
N SER A 198 -14.84 0.89 -17.52
CA SER A 198 -14.66 1.40 -18.90
C SER A 198 -13.73 0.51 -19.68
#